data_22991f718f33146366d38b29164a9157
#
_entry.id   22991f718f33146366d38b29164a9157
#
_cell.length_a   1.000
_cell.length_b   1.000
_cell.length_c   1.000
_cell.angle_alpha   90.00
_cell.angle_beta   90.00
_cell.angle_gamma   90.00
#
_symmetry.space_group_name_H-M   'P 1'
#
loop_
_entity.id
_entity.type
_entity.pdbx_description
1 polymer ?
#
loop_
_entity_poly.entity_id
_entity_poly.type
_entity_poly.pdbx_seq_one_letter_code
_entity_poly.pdbx_strand_id
1 'polypeptide(L)'
;MKNLENKLMFIIKESNLINLFDYGYVKEESTDEGEFAYKYFVNMRDSVKNPLHVSSFEFYNRKHSYKDGSFSKFRIYHDGKMPRNVHNELENLKYVISRSKTYIDFASDNLDNLVAIVREVYDIISK
;
A
#
# COMPACT_ATOMS: atom_id res chain seq x y z
N MET A 1 5.10 -17.95 3.76
CA MET A 1 3.88 -17.48 3.10
C MET A 1 4.13 -17.07 1.66
N LYS A 2 4.65 -18.04 0.94
CA LYS A 2 5.01 -17.86 -0.47
C LYS A 2 3.84 -17.36 -1.32
N ASN A 3 2.63 -17.83 -1.01
CA ASN A 3 1.43 -17.44 -1.74
C ASN A 3 1.11 -15.95 -1.58
N LEU A 4 1.27 -15.40 -0.37
CA LEU A 4 1.04 -13.97 -0.13
C LEU A 4 2.12 -13.13 -0.80
N GLU A 5 3.39 -13.58 -0.77
CA GLU A 5 4.46 -12.86 -1.46
C GLU A 5 4.21 -12.80 -2.96
N ASN A 6 3.75 -13.90 -3.56
CA ASN A 6 3.41 -13.94 -4.98
C ASN A 6 2.27 -12.98 -5.31
N LYS A 7 1.27 -12.90 -4.44
CA LYS A 7 0.16 -11.95 -4.60
C LYS A 7 0.64 -10.51 -4.46
N LEU A 8 1.54 -10.25 -3.51
CA LEU A 8 2.14 -8.92 -3.35
C LEU A 8 2.88 -8.50 -4.62
N MET A 9 3.70 -9.39 -5.17
CA MET A 9 4.43 -9.11 -6.42
C MET A 9 3.47 -8.86 -7.59
N PHE A 10 2.39 -9.62 -7.66
CA PHE A 10 1.35 -9.41 -8.66
C PHE A 10 0.74 -8.00 -8.54
N ILE A 11 0.38 -7.59 -7.31
CA ILE A 11 -0.18 -6.27 -7.05
C ILE A 11 0.78 -5.17 -7.46
N ILE A 12 2.04 -5.29 -7.05
CA ILE A 12 3.08 -4.29 -7.33
C ILE A 12 3.31 -4.14 -8.83
N LYS A 13 3.32 -5.23 -9.57
CA LYS A 13 3.51 -5.21 -11.03
C LYS A 13 2.28 -4.68 -11.76
N GLU A 14 1.12 -5.20 -11.44
CA GLU A 14 -0.12 -4.85 -12.17
C GLU A 14 -0.58 -3.42 -11.91
N SER A 15 -0.23 -2.87 -10.75
CA SER A 15 -0.56 -1.49 -10.41
C SER A 15 0.49 -0.49 -10.88
N ASN A 16 1.58 -0.95 -11.51
CA ASN A 16 2.74 -0.15 -11.90
C ASN A 16 3.57 0.38 -10.72
N LEU A 17 3.21 0.01 -9.50
CA LEU A 17 3.89 0.47 -8.30
C LEU A 17 5.37 0.08 -8.28
N ILE A 18 5.72 -0.98 -8.99
CA ILE A 18 7.10 -1.45 -9.17
C ILE A 18 8.03 -0.34 -9.68
N ASN A 19 7.50 0.62 -10.43
CA ASN A 19 8.30 1.73 -10.97
C ASN A 19 8.83 2.64 -9.86
N LEU A 20 8.25 2.57 -8.66
CA LEU A 20 8.62 3.42 -7.53
C LEU A 20 9.44 2.67 -6.47
N PHE A 21 9.51 1.35 -6.56
CA PHE A 21 10.10 0.53 -5.50
C PHE A 21 11.33 -0.25 -5.96
N ASP A 22 12.14 -0.58 -4.96
CA ASP A 22 13.22 -1.54 -5.09
C ASP A 22 12.77 -2.84 -4.44
N TYR A 23 12.78 -3.92 -5.19
CA TYR A 23 12.37 -5.25 -4.71
C TYR A 23 13.14 -5.73 -3.48
N GLY A 24 14.35 -5.23 -3.29
CA GLY A 24 15.16 -5.62 -2.15
C GLY A 24 14.63 -5.14 -0.80
N TYR A 25 13.62 -4.28 -0.82
CA TYR A 25 13.10 -3.68 0.40
C TYR A 25 11.74 -4.21 0.85
N VAL A 26 11.31 -5.32 0.29
CA VAL A 26 10.07 -5.95 0.75
C VAL A 26 10.36 -6.72 2.03
N LYS A 27 9.63 -6.41 3.10
CA LYS A 27 9.73 -7.11 4.36
C LYS A 27 8.39 -7.69 4.76
N GLU A 28 8.42 -8.92 5.28
CA GLU A 28 7.27 -9.54 5.88
C GLU A 28 7.36 -9.42 7.40
N GLU A 29 6.24 -9.11 8.06
CA GLU A 29 6.14 -9.15 9.51
C GLU A 29 4.87 -9.88 9.90
N SER A 30 4.97 -10.82 10.83
CA SER A 30 3.80 -11.38 11.48
C SER A 30 3.31 -10.39 12.52
N THR A 31 2.01 -10.39 12.81
CA THR A 31 1.44 -9.48 13.80
C THR A 31 0.49 -10.24 14.72
N ASP A 32 0.55 -9.91 16.00
CA ASP A 32 -0.39 -10.44 17.01
C ASP A 32 -1.56 -9.49 17.23
N GLU A 33 -1.58 -8.37 16.48
CA GLU A 33 -2.59 -7.34 16.69
C GLU A 33 -3.87 -7.61 15.92
N GLY A 34 -4.96 -7.67 16.67
CA GLY A 34 -6.30 -7.67 16.11
C GLY A 34 -6.53 -8.73 15.06
N GLU A 35 -7.07 -8.30 13.95
CA GLU A 35 -7.53 -9.17 12.87
C GLU A 35 -6.48 -9.49 11.79
N PHE A 36 -5.28 -8.89 11.88
CA PHE A 36 -4.26 -9.07 10.86
C PHE A 36 -3.26 -10.16 11.24
N ALA A 37 -2.92 -11.03 10.29
CA ALA A 37 -1.93 -12.09 10.47
C ALA A 37 -0.55 -11.66 9.98
N TYR A 38 -0.50 -10.98 8.84
CA TYR A 38 0.76 -10.55 8.23
C TYR A 38 0.63 -9.14 7.69
N LYS A 39 1.75 -8.42 7.70
CA LYS A 39 1.90 -7.16 6.98
C LYS A 39 3.21 -7.16 6.23
N TYR A 40 3.19 -6.56 5.05
CA TYR A 40 4.36 -6.46 4.18
C TYR A 40 4.68 -5.00 3.92
N PHE A 41 5.95 -4.66 4.11
CA PHE A 41 6.44 -3.30 3.85
C PHE A 41 7.14 -3.25 2.50
N VAL A 42 6.86 -2.20 1.75
CA VAL A 42 7.56 -1.92 0.51
C VAL A 42 8.05 -0.47 0.58
N ASN A 43 9.35 -0.28 0.61
CA ASN A 43 9.96 1.05 0.70
C ASN A 43 10.15 1.66 -0.70
N MET A 44 9.93 2.96 -0.80
CA MET A 44 10.18 3.67 -2.04
C MET A 44 11.69 3.85 -2.27
N ARG A 45 12.08 3.92 -3.54
CA ARG A 45 13.44 4.28 -3.92
C ARG A 45 13.75 5.69 -3.42
N ASP A 46 14.99 5.93 -3.02
CA ASP A 46 15.41 7.24 -2.53
C ASP A 46 15.21 8.33 -3.59
N SER A 47 15.41 8.01 -4.86
CA SER A 47 15.23 8.96 -5.96
C SER A 47 13.79 9.45 -6.13
N VAL A 48 12.81 8.70 -5.62
CA VAL A 48 11.39 9.02 -5.75
C VAL A 48 10.82 9.61 -4.45
N LYS A 49 11.40 9.24 -3.33
CA LYS A 49 10.92 9.57 -1.98
C LYS A 49 10.82 11.07 -1.72
N ASN A 50 11.82 11.84 -2.13
CA ASN A 50 11.95 13.23 -1.73
C ASN A 50 10.87 14.17 -2.26
N PRO A 51 10.51 14.18 -3.55
CA PRO A 51 9.52 15.16 -4.03
C PRO A 51 8.13 14.98 -3.41
N LEU A 52 7.76 13.74 -3.07
CA LEU A 52 6.42 13.42 -2.61
C LEU A 52 6.32 13.26 -1.10
N HIS A 53 7.45 13.11 -0.43
CA HIS A 53 7.49 12.83 1.01
C HIS A 53 6.75 11.55 1.39
N VAL A 54 6.63 10.61 0.46
CA VAL A 54 6.07 9.28 0.71
C VAL A 54 7.23 8.33 0.99
N SER A 55 7.19 7.67 2.14
CA SER A 55 8.31 6.83 2.58
C SER A 55 8.14 5.35 2.25
N SER A 56 6.93 4.82 2.41
CA SER A 56 6.71 3.40 2.24
C SER A 56 5.23 3.09 2.11
N PHE A 57 4.95 1.84 1.77
CA PHE A 57 3.60 1.29 1.71
C PHE A 57 3.56 0.03 2.55
N GLU A 58 2.40 -0.24 3.15
CA GLU A 58 2.15 -1.48 3.88
C GLU A 58 0.92 -2.17 3.33
N PHE A 59 1.01 -3.50 3.22
CA PHE A 59 -0.10 -4.35 2.81
C PHE A 59 -0.42 -5.29 3.97
N TYR A 60 -1.68 -5.33 4.38
CA TYR A 60 -2.14 -6.09 5.54
C TYR A 60 -3.00 -7.27 5.12
N ASN A 61 -2.64 -8.44 5.60
CA ASN A 61 -3.42 -9.66 5.43
C ASN A 61 -4.24 -9.93 6.68
N ARG A 62 -5.53 -10.17 6.52
CA ARG A 62 -6.44 -10.45 7.61
C ARG A 62 -6.30 -11.91 8.07
N LYS A 63 -6.43 -12.20 9.37
CA LYS A 63 -6.32 -13.55 9.92
C LYS A 63 -7.37 -14.49 9.36
N HIS A 64 -8.58 -13.98 9.14
CA HIS A 64 -9.67 -14.71 8.49
C HIS A 64 -9.87 -14.08 7.13
N SER A 65 -8.88 -14.29 6.26
CA SER A 65 -8.81 -13.60 5.00
C SER A 65 -9.93 -13.98 4.02
N TYR A 66 -10.04 -13.19 2.98
CA TYR A 66 -10.93 -13.47 1.86
C TYR A 66 -10.64 -14.85 1.27
N LYS A 67 -11.57 -15.36 0.47
CA LYS A 67 -11.44 -16.66 -0.20
C LYS A 67 -10.14 -16.77 -1.01
N ASP A 68 -9.66 -15.66 -1.55
CA ASP A 68 -8.41 -15.62 -2.31
C ASP A 68 -7.17 -15.52 -1.43
N GLY A 69 -7.33 -15.40 -0.11
CA GLY A 69 -6.20 -15.30 0.81
C GLY A 69 -5.37 -14.04 0.61
N SER A 70 -5.99 -12.96 0.14
CA SER A 70 -5.29 -11.74 -0.23
C SER A 70 -5.22 -10.71 0.89
N PHE A 71 -4.82 -9.50 0.54
CA PHE A 71 -4.71 -8.38 1.47
C PHE A 71 -6.02 -7.63 1.56
N SER A 72 -6.36 -7.16 2.77
CA SER A 72 -7.62 -6.46 3.03
C SER A 72 -7.44 -4.96 3.24
N LYS A 73 -6.21 -4.52 3.44
CA LYS A 73 -5.90 -3.12 3.70
C LYS A 73 -4.53 -2.76 3.11
N PHE A 74 -4.44 -1.52 2.67
CA PHE A 74 -3.22 -0.95 2.12
C PHE A 74 -3.02 0.42 2.78
N ARG A 75 -1.80 0.69 3.23
CA ARG A 75 -1.45 1.95 3.90
C ARG A 75 -0.32 2.64 3.17
N ILE A 76 -0.45 3.96 3.01
CA ILE A 76 0.61 4.84 2.53
C ILE A 76 1.19 5.57 3.73
N TYR A 77 2.51 5.48 3.92
CA TYR A 77 3.21 6.28 4.92
C TYR A 77 3.84 7.50 4.27
N HIS A 78 3.76 8.62 4.96
CA HIS A 78 4.41 9.86 4.55
C HIS A 78 4.97 10.57 5.79
N ASP A 79 5.72 11.65 5.61
CA ASP A 79 6.39 12.34 6.71
C ASP A 79 5.62 13.55 7.24
N GLY A 80 4.38 13.73 6.78
CA GLY A 80 3.55 14.88 7.14
C GLY A 80 3.78 16.10 6.27
N LYS A 81 4.69 16.01 5.30
CA LYS A 81 5.05 17.13 4.40
C LYS A 81 4.67 16.86 2.95
N MET A 82 3.82 15.86 2.71
CA MET A 82 3.34 15.57 1.36
C MET A 82 2.71 16.83 0.75
N PRO A 83 2.96 17.13 -0.54
CA PRO A 83 2.31 18.26 -1.20
C PRO A 83 0.79 18.21 -1.01
N ARG A 84 0.19 19.35 -0.67
CA ARG A 84 -1.24 19.39 -0.31
C ARG A 84 -2.15 18.88 -1.43
N ASN A 85 -1.85 19.21 -2.67
CA ASN A 85 -2.66 18.77 -3.80
C ASN A 85 -2.65 17.24 -3.95
N VAL A 86 -1.51 16.60 -3.73
CA VAL A 86 -1.38 15.15 -3.76
C VAL A 86 -2.14 14.53 -2.59
N HIS A 87 -1.93 15.07 -1.39
CA HIS A 87 -2.59 14.59 -0.19
C HIS A 87 -4.13 14.66 -0.34
N ASN A 88 -4.64 15.78 -0.86
CA ASN A 88 -6.09 15.96 -1.06
C ASN A 88 -6.63 14.96 -2.08
N GLU A 89 -5.93 14.71 -3.17
CA GLU A 89 -6.36 13.72 -4.16
C GLU A 89 -6.45 12.34 -3.55
N LEU A 90 -5.45 11.95 -2.75
CA LEU A 90 -5.45 10.64 -2.09
C LEU A 90 -6.58 10.52 -1.08
N GLU A 91 -6.82 11.56 -0.27
CA GLU A 91 -7.89 11.54 0.73
C GLU A 91 -9.29 11.50 0.12
N ASN A 92 -9.44 11.96 -1.11
CA ASN A 92 -10.72 11.97 -1.81
C ASN A 92 -11.06 10.65 -2.50
N LEU A 93 -10.16 9.68 -2.50
CA LEU A 93 -10.46 8.36 -3.02
C LEU A 93 -11.51 7.69 -2.12
N LYS A 94 -12.50 7.07 -2.75
CA LYS A 94 -13.64 6.48 -2.02
C LYS A 94 -13.28 5.31 -1.10
N TYR A 95 -12.08 4.76 -1.26
CA TYR A 95 -11.64 3.59 -0.49
C TYR A 95 -10.92 3.96 0.82
N VAL A 96 -10.76 5.25 1.09
CA VAL A 96 -10.09 5.71 2.32
C VAL A 96 -10.94 5.34 3.54
N ILE A 97 -10.34 4.68 4.52
CA ILE A 97 -11.01 4.26 5.76
C ILE A 97 -10.47 4.96 7.00
N SER A 98 -9.23 5.40 6.97
CA SER A 98 -8.64 6.16 8.07
C SER A 98 -7.44 6.96 7.58
N ARG A 99 -7.05 7.95 8.37
CA ARG A 99 -5.90 8.79 8.08
C ARG A 99 -5.34 9.38 9.36
N SER A 100 -4.06 9.69 9.32
CA SER A 100 -3.38 10.40 10.40
C SER A 100 -2.40 11.40 9.80
N LYS A 101 -1.54 11.99 10.65
CA LYS A 101 -0.51 12.93 10.19
C LYS A 101 0.55 12.29 9.32
N THR A 102 0.69 10.96 9.37
CA THR A 102 1.78 10.23 8.70
C THR A 102 1.32 9.06 7.86
N TYR A 103 0.01 8.82 7.74
CA TYR A 103 -0.47 7.74 6.90
C TYR A 103 -1.91 7.94 6.42
N ILE A 104 -2.24 7.22 5.36
CA ILE A 104 -3.60 7.11 4.82
C ILE A 104 -3.86 5.62 4.57
N ASP A 105 -5.00 5.12 5.06
CA ASP A 105 -5.40 3.72 4.92
C ASP A 105 -6.51 3.55 3.90
N PHE A 106 -6.40 2.50 3.10
CA PHE A 106 -7.38 2.13 2.10
C PHE A 106 -7.84 0.69 2.34
N ALA A 107 -9.16 0.46 2.29
CA ALA A 107 -9.71 -0.89 2.40
C ALA A 107 -9.86 -1.52 1.02
N SER A 108 -9.78 -2.85 0.96
CA SER A 108 -10.05 -3.59 -0.26
C SER A 108 -10.92 -4.81 0.04
N ASP A 109 -11.69 -5.25 -0.96
CA ASP A 109 -12.60 -6.39 -0.83
C ASP A 109 -11.99 -7.69 -1.37
N ASN A 110 -11.10 -7.57 -2.35
CA ASN A 110 -10.47 -8.71 -2.99
C ASN A 110 -9.20 -8.26 -3.74
N LEU A 111 -8.51 -9.21 -4.35
CA LEU A 111 -7.25 -8.94 -5.03
C LEU A 111 -7.41 -7.94 -6.19
N ASP A 112 -8.41 -8.14 -7.03
CA ASP A 112 -8.64 -7.26 -8.18
C ASP A 112 -8.97 -5.84 -7.74
N ASN A 113 -9.78 -5.71 -6.71
CA ASN A 113 -10.14 -4.41 -6.12
C ASN A 113 -8.89 -3.71 -5.56
N LEU A 114 -8.03 -4.47 -4.88
CA LEU A 114 -6.80 -3.91 -4.34
C LEU A 114 -5.86 -3.42 -5.44
N VAL A 115 -5.70 -4.18 -6.51
CA VAL A 115 -4.88 -3.76 -7.66
C VAL A 115 -5.41 -2.44 -8.22
N ALA A 116 -6.74 -2.32 -8.35
CA ALA A 116 -7.36 -1.09 -8.87
C ALA A 116 -7.09 0.11 -7.94
N ILE A 117 -7.22 -0.08 -6.63
CA ILE A 117 -6.95 0.97 -5.63
C ILE A 117 -5.49 1.42 -5.71
N VAL A 118 -4.56 0.48 -5.71
CA VAL A 118 -3.12 0.78 -5.74
C VAL A 118 -2.76 1.48 -7.04
N ARG A 119 -3.39 1.10 -8.15
CA ARG A 119 -3.16 1.77 -9.43
C ARG A 119 -3.64 3.22 -9.41
N GLU A 120 -4.80 3.51 -8.83
CA GLU A 120 -5.28 4.88 -8.66
C GLU A 120 -4.30 5.70 -7.81
N VAL A 121 -3.81 5.11 -6.73
CA VAL A 121 -2.79 5.75 -5.89
C VAL A 121 -1.52 6.02 -6.70
N TYR A 122 -1.05 5.03 -7.45
CA TYR A 122 0.13 5.18 -8.30
C TYR A 122 -0.06 6.34 -9.29
N ASP A 123 -1.22 6.41 -9.94
CA ASP A 123 -1.50 7.46 -10.92
C ASP A 123 -1.43 8.86 -10.28
N ILE A 124 -1.87 8.98 -9.04
CA ILE A 124 -1.83 10.26 -8.33
C ILE A 124 -0.39 10.63 -7.96
N ILE A 125 0.36 9.70 -7.40
CA ILE A 125 1.71 10.01 -6.88
C ILE A 125 2.79 10.05 -7.96
N SER A 126 2.51 9.55 -9.15
CA SER A 126 3.48 9.50 -10.25
C SER A 126 3.34 10.64 -11.26
N LYS A 127 2.42 11.53 -11.03
CA LYS A 127 2.21 12.69 -11.91
C LYS A 127 3.40 13.66 -11.91
#